data_5581502da2328350b58fc624e4eeb526
#
_entry.id   5581502da2328350b58fc624e4eeb526
#
_cell.length_a   1.000
_cell.length_b   1.000
_cell.length_c   1.000
_cell.angle_alpha   90.00
_cell.angle_beta   90.00
_cell.angle_gamma   90.00
#
_symmetry.space_group_name_H-M   'P 1'
#
loop_
_entity.id
_entity.type
_entity.pdbx_description
1 polymer ?
#
loop_
_entity_poly.entity_id
_entity_poly.type
_entity_poly.pdbx_seq_one_letter_code
_entity_poly.pdbx_strand_id
1 'polypeptide(L)'
;MPFIINGKKFDPDTSELLFQRGQGDAACRINGALSVMRSSKGTLWAVLAYWPNEYGPQSVETAAGDQDVRHLCESLNRVKAIEAVFGAIEQG
;
A
#
# COMPACT_ATOMS: atom_id res chain seq x y z
N MET A 1 6.91 -5.17 12.95
CA MET A 1 5.60 -5.52 13.50
C MET A 1 4.78 -6.21 12.41
N PRO A 2 4.35 -7.45 12.58
CA PRO A 2 3.58 -8.17 11.57
C PRO A 2 2.13 -7.67 11.50
N PHE A 3 1.53 -7.86 10.32
CA PHE A 3 0.13 -7.54 10.06
C PHE A 3 -0.65 -8.81 9.77
N ILE A 4 -1.89 -8.87 10.23
CA ILE A 4 -2.82 -9.97 9.91
C ILE A 4 -3.78 -9.46 8.85
N ILE A 5 -3.74 -10.08 7.67
CA ILE A 5 -4.58 -9.70 6.53
C ILE A 5 -5.20 -10.97 5.97
N ASN A 6 -6.54 -11.02 5.92
CA ASN A 6 -7.29 -12.19 5.45
C ASN A 6 -6.89 -13.48 6.17
N GLY A 7 -6.64 -13.38 7.49
CA GLY A 7 -6.26 -14.52 8.32
C GLY A 7 -4.83 -14.99 8.18
N LYS A 8 -4.01 -14.29 7.40
CA LYS A 8 -2.59 -14.63 7.19
C LYS A 8 -1.69 -13.56 7.78
N LYS A 9 -0.53 -13.98 8.25
CA LYS A 9 0.46 -13.08 8.85
C LYS A 9 1.45 -12.61 7.79
N PHE A 10 1.61 -11.30 7.69
CA PHE A 10 2.59 -10.66 6.79
C PHE A 10 3.55 -9.81 7.62
N ASP A 11 4.85 -10.03 7.42
CA ASP A 11 5.89 -9.36 8.19
C ASP A 11 6.75 -8.49 7.27
N PRO A 12 6.82 -7.17 7.51
CA PRO A 12 7.68 -6.29 6.70
C PRO A 12 9.16 -6.68 6.73
N ASP A 13 9.61 -7.22 7.86
CA ASP A 13 11.03 -7.55 8.04
C ASP A 13 11.47 -8.72 7.16
N THR A 14 10.54 -9.59 6.76
CA THR A 14 10.81 -10.74 5.89
C THR A 14 10.28 -10.55 4.49
N SER A 15 9.75 -9.38 4.16
CA SER A 15 9.18 -9.06 2.85
C SER A 15 10.11 -8.18 2.05
N GLU A 16 10.04 -8.29 0.72
CA GLU A 16 10.73 -7.40 -0.20
C GLU A 16 9.91 -6.12 -0.39
N LEU A 17 10.52 -4.97 -0.17
CA LEU A 17 9.88 -3.68 -0.40
C LEU A 17 9.92 -3.36 -1.89
N LEU A 18 8.74 -3.22 -2.52
CA LEU A 18 8.63 -2.91 -3.94
C LEU A 18 8.37 -1.41 -4.19
N PHE A 19 7.64 -0.76 -3.31
CA PHE A 19 7.32 0.66 -3.42
C PHE A 19 7.04 1.23 -2.04
N GLN A 20 7.57 2.42 -1.80
CA GLN A 20 7.24 3.16 -0.58
C GLN A 20 7.14 4.64 -0.90
N ARG A 21 6.09 5.27 -0.39
CA ARG A 21 5.90 6.71 -0.49
C ARG A 21 5.62 7.27 0.88
N GLY A 22 6.37 8.31 1.24
CA GLY A 22 6.23 8.96 2.54
C GLY A 22 5.01 9.85 2.65
N GLN A 23 4.88 10.50 3.79
CA GLN A 23 3.82 11.45 4.07
C GLN A 23 3.92 12.68 3.17
N GLY A 24 2.77 13.32 2.94
CA GLY A 24 2.76 14.65 2.35
C GLY A 24 2.68 14.70 0.85
N ASP A 25 2.09 13.69 0.21
CA ASP A 25 1.76 13.82 -1.20
C ASP A 25 0.58 14.79 -1.35
N ALA A 26 0.91 16.04 -1.65
CA ALA A 26 -0.07 17.12 -1.77
C ALA A 26 -1.14 16.85 -2.83
N ALA A 27 -0.82 16.00 -3.82
CA ALA A 27 -1.75 15.69 -4.89
C ALA A 27 -2.93 14.82 -4.45
N CYS A 28 -2.78 14.09 -3.34
CA CYS A 28 -3.79 13.15 -2.90
C CYS A 28 -4.59 13.59 -1.68
N ARG A 29 -4.25 14.70 -1.06
CA ARG A 29 -4.87 15.20 0.18
C ARG A 29 -4.88 14.19 1.33
N ILE A 30 -4.17 13.11 1.18
CA ILE A 30 -4.05 12.08 2.20
C ILE A 30 -2.60 12.10 2.68
N ASN A 31 -2.40 12.56 3.90
CA ASN A 31 -1.11 12.52 4.55
C ASN A 31 -0.88 11.09 5.01
N GLY A 32 -0.31 10.27 4.12
CA GLY A 32 -0.11 8.87 4.44
C GLY A 32 1.14 8.29 3.82
N ALA A 33 1.62 7.22 4.42
CA ALA A 33 2.68 6.40 3.88
C ALA A 33 2.07 5.14 3.28
N LEU A 34 2.36 4.88 2.02
CA LEU A 34 1.98 3.65 1.33
C LEU A 34 3.22 2.80 1.14
N SER A 35 3.16 1.57 1.60
CA SER A 35 4.21 0.58 1.39
C SER A 35 3.62 -0.64 0.69
N VAL A 36 4.21 -1.05 -0.43
CA VAL A 36 3.82 -2.24 -1.16
C VAL A 36 4.98 -3.23 -1.10
N MET A 37 4.69 -4.45 -0.69
CA MET A 37 5.69 -5.46 -0.40
C MET A 37 5.31 -6.81 -0.99
N ARG A 38 6.32 -7.66 -1.17
CA ARG A 38 6.12 -9.04 -1.57
C ARG A 38 6.63 -9.95 -0.44
N SER A 39 5.78 -10.82 0.04
CA SER A 39 6.14 -11.74 1.12
C SER A 39 7.13 -12.80 0.66
N SER A 40 7.73 -13.51 1.62
CA SER A 40 8.65 -14.61 1.33
C SER A 40 8.00 -15.74 0.51
N LYS A 41 6.69 -15.85 0.55
CA LYS A 41 5.91 -16.81 -0.26
C LYS A 41 5.47 -16.26 -1.60
N GLY A 42 5.85 -15.02 -1.94
CA GLY A 42 5.52 -14.40 -3.20
C GLY A 42 4.19 -13.67 -3.25
N THR A 43 3.50 -13.53 -2.13
CA THR A 43 2.23 -12.81 -2.07
C THR A 43 2.46 -11.31 -1.97
N LEU A 44 1.83 -10.56 -2.88
CA LEU A 44 1.84 -9.11 -2.85
C LEU A 44 0.92 -8.61 -1.74
N TRP A 45 1.38 -7.65 -0.96
CA TRP A 45 0.58 -7.04 0.09
C TRP A 45 0.98 -5.58 0.30
N ALA A 46 0.09 -4.80 0.91
CA ALA A 46 0.31 -3.37 1.06
C ALA A 46 -0.26 -2.87 2.37
N VAL A 47 0.34 -1.81 2.89
CA VAL A 47 -0.12 -1.09 4.08
C VAL A 47 -0.17 0.39 3.74
N LEU A 48 -1.31 1.01 4.02
CA LEU A 48 -1.48 2.46 3.96
C LEU A 48 -1.77 2.97 5.37
N ALA A 49 -0.91 3.86 5.86
CA ALA A 49 -1.11 4.52 7.15
C ALA A 49 -1.41 5.99 6.91
N TYR A 50 -2.52 6.51 7.44
CA TYR A 50 -2.92 7.89 7.21
C TYR A 50 -3.69 8.46 8.40
N TRP A 51 -3.81 9.79 8.43
CA TRP A 51 -4.60 10.50 9.42
C TRP A 51 -5.84 11.08 8.74
N PRO A 52 -7.05 10.50 9.00
CA PRO A 52 -8.28 11.04 8.41
C PRO A 52 -8.63 12.42 8.95
N ASN A 53 -8.20 12.73 10.16
CA ASN A 53 -8.38 14.03 10.79
C ASN A 53 -7.05 14.53 11.34
N GLU A 54 -6.83 15.84 11.30
CA GLU A 54 -5.59 16.46 11.75
C GLU A 54 -5.23 16.14 13.20
N TYR A 55 -6.24 16.01 14.05
CA TYR A 55 -6.07 15.72 15.48
C TYR A 55 -6.59 14.35 15.90
N GLY A 56 -6.98 13.52 14.93
CA GLY A 56 -7.52 12.20 15.22
C GLY A 56 -6.45 11.11 15.24
N PRO A 57 -6.86 9.88 15.61
CA PRO A 57 -5.93 8.75 15.57
C PRO A 57 -5.56 8.37 14.14
N GLN A 58 -4.40 7.74 13.99
CA GLN A 58 -3.96 7.21 12.72
C GLN A 58 -4.85 6.03 12.31
N SER A 59 -5.24 6.01 11.05
CA SER A 59 -5.93 4.87 10.44
C SER A 59 -4.95 4.07 9.60
N VAL A 60 -5.17 2.76 9.56
CA VAL A 60 -4.34 1.85 8.78
C VAL A 60 -5.25 0.99 7.91
N GLU A 61 -4.98 0.97 6.61
CA GLU A 61 -5.63 0.07 5.66
C GLU A 61 -4.61 -0.91 5.11
N THR A 62 -5.03 -2.15 4.95
CA THR A 62 -4.16 -3.22 4.46
C THR A 62 -4.84 -3.95 3.32
N ALA A 63 -4.03 -4.54 2.44
CA ALA A 63 -4.52 -5.37 1.33
C ALA A 63 -3.50 -6.48 1.07
N ALA A 64 -3.99 -7.64 0.68
CA ALA A 64 -3.15 -8.77 0.29
C ALA A 64 -3.71 -9.43 -0.96
N GLY A 65 -2.82 -9.87 -1.86
CA GLY A 65 -3.17 -10.39 -3.17
C GLY A 65 -3.11 -9.30 -4.25
N ASP A 66 -2.81 -9.72 -5.48
CA ASP A 66 -2.54 -8.79 -6.58
C ASP A 66 -3.73 -7.85 -6.86
N GLN A 67 -4.95 -8.39 -6.88
CA GLN A 67 -6.14 -7.59 -7.16
C GLN A 67 -6.45 -6.60 -6.06
N ASP A 68 -6.37 -7.02 -4.81
CA ASP A 68 -6.68 -6.16 -3.68
C ASP A 68 -5.67 -5.03 -3.52
N VAL A 69 -4.39 -5.32 -3.70
CA VAL A 69 -3.33 -4.31 -3.68
C VAL A 69 -3.52 -3.32 -4.83
N ARG A 70 -3.79 -3.83 -6.03
CA ARG A 70 -4.03 -2.97 -7.19
C ARG A 70 -5.25 -2.08 -6.97
N HIS A 71 -6.33 -2.64 -6.44
CA HIS A 71 -7.53 -1.88 -6.14
C HIS A 71 -7.27 -0.76 -5.12
N LEU A 72 -6.50 -1.06 -4.08
CA LEU A 72 -6.10 -0.05 -3.10
C LEU A 72 -5.31 1.09 -3.76
N CYS A 73 -4.34 0.77 -4.59
CA CYS A 73 -3.55 1.77 -5.30
C CYS A 73 -4.39 2.59 -6.27
N GLU A 74 -5.32 1.95 -6.99
CA GLU A 74 -6.22 2.63 -7.93
C GLU A 74 -7.18 3.57 -7.21
N SER A 75 -7.74 3.15 -6.08
CA SER A 75 -8.67 3.97 -5.30
C SER A 75 -8.01 5.23 -4.74
N LEU A 76 -6.69 5.19 -4.53
CA LEU A 76 -5.89 6.32 -4.09
C LEU A 76 -5.26 7.11 -5.23
N ASN A 77 -5.51 6.69 -6.47
CA ASN A 77 -4.89 7.28 -7.67
C ASN A 77 -3.35 7.31 -7.59
N ARG A 78 -2.75 6.24 -7.06
CA ARG A 78 -1.30 6.13 -6.89
C ARG A 78 -0.66 5.54 -8.15
N VAL A 79 -0.58 6.36 -9.21
CA VAL A 79 -0.07 5.95 -10.53
C VAL A 79 1.34 5.38 -10.44
N LYS A 80 2.23 6.03 -9.71
CA LYS A 80 3.62 5.57 -9.60
C LYS A 80 3.75 4.24 -8.87
N ALA A 81 2.90 4.00 -7.87
CA ALA A 81 2.88 2.71 -7.18
C ALA A 81 2.43 1.59 -8.11
N ILE A 82 1.37 1.83 -8.89
CA ILE A 82 0.87 0.85 -9.85
C ILE A 82 1.94 0.55 -10.91
N GLU A 83 2.56 1.56 -11.47
CA GLU A 83 3.61 1.38 -12.47
C GLU A 83 4.82 0.63 -11.91
N ALA A 84 5.22 0.92 -10.68
CA ALA A 84 6.37 0.27 -10.05
C ALA A 84 6.11 -1.21 -9.75
N VAL A 85 4.86 -1.58 -9.42
CA VAL A 85 4.51 -2.92 -8.98
C VAL A 85 3.94 -3.76 -10.13
N PHE A 86 3.10 -3.20 -10.97
CA PHE A 86 2.37 -3.91 -12.01
C PHE A 86 2.83 -3.59 -13.44
N GLY A 87 3.72 -2.62 -13.59
CA GLY A 87 4.22 -2.20 -14.89
C GLY A 87 3.41 -1.07 -15.52
N ALA A 88 3.64 -0.82 -16.80
CA ALA A 88 3.05 0.31 -17.51
C ALA A 88 1.52 0.24 -17.52
N ILE A 89 0.88 1.39 -17.29
CA ILE A 89 -0.57 1.51 -17.27
C ILE A 89 -1.06 1.78 -18.70
N GLU A 90 -2.06 1.03 -19.11
CA GLU A 90 -2.68 1.21 -20.42
C GLU A 90 -3.48 2.50 -20.44
N GLN A 91 -3.36 3.26 -21.54
CA GLN A 91 -4.12 4.49 -21.71
C GLN A 91 -5.58 4.16 -22.01
N GLY A 92 -6.48 4.79 -21.26
CA GLY A 92 -7.91 4.61 -21.45
C GLY A 92 -8.50 5.40 -22.60
#